data_64707188a8efc26b1f056679341ff2d5
#
_entry.id   64707188a8efc26b1f056679341ff2d5
#
_cell.length_a   1.000
_cell.length_b   1.000
_cell.length_c   1.000
_cell.angle_alpha   90.00
_cell.angle_beta   90.00
_cell.angle_gamma   90.00
#
_symmetry.space_group_name_H-M   'P 1'
#
loop_
_entity.id
_entity.type
_entity.pdbx_description
1 polymer ?
#
loop_
_entity_poly.entity_id
_entity_poly.type
_entity_poly.pdbx_seq_one_letter_code
_entity_poly.pdbx_strand_id
1 'polypeptide(L)'
;MKILVETGMVGEIPVLSAAPAEARALPVVFYICGYGSNKESGLSIAYQLARAGFFVVSFDPWLHGDRFDERIFRAAEPEFGGIYPPETGLDIGYVFYQVIHRCVADVQTLIAYYASDPRVDVTRCGVTGHSMGAYASFLVFANLPQMLAAVPMMGIPSFDRRWQDILDECSYSNAEWAAAIAALPE
;
A
#
# COMPACT_ATOMS: atom_id res chain seq x y z
N MET A 1 -23.67 -5.88 16.93
CA MET A 1 -22.38 -5.23 17.23
C MET A 1 -22.25 -4.03 16.31
N LYS A 2 -21.98 -2.85 16.87
CA LYS A 2 -21.76 -1.62 16.10
C LYS A 2 -20.31 -1.59 15.65
N ILE A 3 -20.06 -1.33 14.37
CA ILE A 3 -18.72 -1.10 13.81
C ILE A 3 -18.57 0.39 13.58
N LEU A 4 -17.47 0.96 14.05
CA LEU A 4 -17.03 2.32 13.72
C LEU A 4 -16.13 2.23 12.49
N VAL A 5 -16.37 3.14 11.55
CA VAL A 5 -15.48 3.38 10.40
C VAL A 5 -15.05 4.83 10.48
N GLU A 6 -13.75 5.05 10.48
CA GLU A 6 -13.14 6.36 10.63
C GLU A 6 -12.14 6.58 9.49
N THR A 7 -12.07 7.78 8.97
CA THR A 7 -11.06 8.19 7.99
C THR A 7 -10.14 9.24 8.60
N GLY A 8 -8.88 9.27 8.17
CA GLY A 8 -7.92 10.22 8.71
C GLY A 8 -6.60 10.18 7.95
N MET A 9 -5.61 10.86 8.54
CA MET A 9 -4.25 10.90 8.03
C MET A 9 -3.26 10.44 9.08
N VAL A 10 -2.28 9.64 8.68
CA VAL A 10 -1.13 9.26 9.50
C VAL A 10 0.12 9.78 8.79
N GLY A 11 0.60 10.95 9.20
CA GLY A 11 1.56 11.69 8.38
C GLY A 11 0.94 12.01 7.00
N GLU A 12 1.57 11.53 5.95
CA GLU A 12 1.10 11.68 4.57
C GLU A 12 0.26 10.49 4.07
N ILE A 13 -0.06 9.53 4.94
CA ILE A 13 -0.77 8.31 4.56
C ILE A 13 -2.26 8.47 4.87
N PRO A 14 -3.14 8.57 3.88
CA PRO A 14 -4.58 8.54 4.08
C PRO A 14 -5.02 7.16 4.53
N VAL A 15 -5.83 7.10 5.58
CA VAL A 15 -6.27 5.85 6.17
C VAL A 15 -7.79 5.79 6.32
N LEU A 16 -8.30 4.57 6.28
CA LEU A 16 -9.64 4.20 6.71
C LEU A 16 -9.50 3.08 7.73
N SER A 17 -10.00 3.28 8.94
CA SER A 17 -10.01 2.24 9.95
C SER A 17 -11.43 1.72 10.21
N ALA A 18 -11.54 0.45 10.57
CA ALA A 18 -12.80 -0.18 10.95
C ALA A 18 -12.58 -1.07 12.18
N ALA A 19 -13.40 -0.89 13.22
CA ALA A 19 -13.32 -1.68 14.44
C ALA A 19 -14.68 -1.75 15.16
N PRO A 20 -14.90 -2.72 16.06
CA PRO A 20 -16.00 -2.68 17.01
C PRO A 20 -15.98 -1.40 17.84
N ALA A 21 -17.15 -0.79 18.08
CA ALA A 21 -17.26 0.48 18.81
C ALA A 21 -16.63 0.44 20.23
N GLU A 22 -16.63 -0.73 20.84
CA GLU A 22 -16.08 -0.98 22.19
C GLU A 22 -14.72 -1.70 22.11
N ALA A 23 -13.98 -1.51 21.02
CA ALA A 23 -12.68 -2.14 20.79
C ALA A 23 -11.69 -1.82 21.92
N ARG A 24 -10.96 -2.83 22.38
CA ARG A 24 -9.81 -2.69 23.27
C ARG A 24 -8.77 -3.75 22.95
N ALA A 25 -7.54 -3.31 22.67
CA ALA A 25 -6.39 -4.18 22.42
C ALA A 25 -6.69 -5.29 21.40
N LEU A 26 -7.32 -4.95 20.26
CA LEU A 26 -7.61 -5.90 19.19
C LEU A 26 -6.37 -6.14 18.31
N PRO A 27 -6.20 -7.35 17.77
CA PRO A 27 -5.20 -7.58 16.74
C PRO A 27 -5.50 -6.69 15.53
N VAL A 28 -4.45 -6.15 14.91
CA VAL A 28 -4.59 -5.24 13.76
C VAL A 28 -4.30 -5.95 12.44
N VAL A 29 -5.13 -5.66 11.43
CA VAL A 29 -4.95 -6.12 10.06
C VAL A 29 -4.81 -4.91 9.14
N PHE A 30 -3.69 -4.84 8.42
CA PHE A 30 -3.47 -3.84 7.38
C PHE A 30 -3.98 -4.39 6.05
N TYR A 31 -4.86 -3.63 5.39
CA TYR A 31 -5.39 -3.96 4.07
C TYR A 31 -4.75 -3.05 3.01
N ILE A 32 -4.19 -3.67 1.97
CA ILE A 32 -3.55 -2.97 0.86
C ILE A 32 -4.41 -3.18 -0.40
N CYS A 33 -4.83 -2.08 -1.02
CA CYS A 33 -5.69 -2.10 -2.20
C CYS A 33 -4.97 -2.63 -3.45
N GLY A 34 -5.73 -2.94 -4.49
CA GLY A 34 -5.22 -3.25 -5.83
C GLY A 34 -4.77 -2.00 -6.59
N TYR A 35 -4.03 -2.21 -7.70
CA TYR A 35 -3.57 -1.13 -8.56
C TYR A 35 -4.74 -0.30 -9.09
N GLY A 36 -4.57 1.02 -9.11
CA GLY A 36 -5.60 1.96 -9.54
C GLY A 36 -6.80 2.10 -8.59
N SER A 37 -6.71 1.53 -7.38
CA SER A 37 -7.77 1.56 -6.38
C SER A 37 -7.41 2.48 -5.19
N ASN A 38 -8.16 2.42 -4.10
CA ASN A 38 -8.01 3.27 -2.93
C ASN A 38 -8.37 2.54 -1.64
N LYS A 39 -8.20 3.21 -0.49
CA LYS A 39 -8.52 2.67 0.84
C LYS A 39 -9.99 2.25 1.02
N GLU A 40 -10.91 2.92 0.33
CA GLU A 40 -12.35 2.61 0.42
C GLU A 40 -12.69 1.26 -0.22
N SER A 41 -11.91 0.79 -1.18
CA SER A 41 -12.11 -0.52 -1.82
C SER A 41 -12.01 -1.69 -0.85
N GLY A 42 -11.28 -1.50 0.26
CA GLY A 42 -11.17 -2.46 1.35
C GLY A 42 -12.35 -2.49 2.32
N LEU A 43 -13.31 -1.58 2.20
CA LEU A 43 -14.34 -1.38 3.24
C LEU A 43 -15.16 -2.65 3.54
N SER A 44 -15.53 -3.44 2.52
CA SER A 44 -16.30 -4.69 2.72
C SER A 44 -15.49 -5.70 3.54
N ILE A 45 -14.21 -5.86 3.23
CA ILE A 45 -13.30 -6.77 3.95
C ILE A 45 -13.05 -6.23 5.35
N ALA A 46 -12.78 -4.94 5.48
CA ALA A 46 -12.55 -4.28 6.75
C ALA A 46 -13.76 -4.45 7.70
N TYR A 47 -14.96 -4.28 7.19
CA TYR A 47 -16.18 -4.49 7.95
C TYR A 47 -16.34 -5.94 8.45
N GLN A 48 -16.06 -6.92 7.60
CA GLN A 48 -16.17 -8.34 7.98
C GLN A 48 -15.12 -8.72 9.03
N LEU A 49 -13.87 -8.28 8.85
CA LEU A 49 -12.80 -8.52 9.81
C LEU A 49 -13.05 -7.80 11.14
N ALA A 50 -13.58 -6.58 11.10
CA ALA A 50 -13.96 -5.86 12.30
C ALA A 50 -15.06 -6.61 13.08
N ARG A 51 -16.04 -7.19 12.39
CA ARG A 51 -17.05 -8.05 13.00
C ARG A 51 -16.46 -9.34 13.61
N ALA A 52 -15.35 -9.81 13.08
CA ALA A 52 -14.60 -10.95 13.62
C ALA A 52 -13.64 -10.58 14.78
N GLY A 53 -13.61 -9.31 15.20
CA GLY A 53 -12.83 -8.86 16.34
C GLY A 53 -11.42 -8.35 16.01
N PHE A 54 -11.21 -7.87 14.79
CA PHE A 54 -9.97 -7.21 14.38
C PHE A 54 -10.15 -5.69 14.34
N PHE A 55 -9.08 -4.96 14.59
CA PHE A 55 -8.93 -3.58 14.16
C PHE A 55 -8.36 -3.59 12.76
N VAL A 56 -9.01 -2.97 11.79
CA VAL A 56 -8.56 -3.00 10.40
C VAL A 56 -8.16 -1.62 9.96
N VAL A 57 -7.02 -1.52 9.30
CA VAL A 57 -6.51 -0.29 8.70
C VAL A 57 -6.32 -0.52 7.22
N SER A 58 -7.16 0.10 6.40
CA SER A 58 -6.97 0.25 4.97
C SER A 58 -6.32 1.60 4.71
N PHE A 59 -5.40 1.68 3.75
CA PHE A 59 -4.70 2.93 3.45
C PHE A 59 -4.48 3.09 1.95
N ASP A 60 -4.24 4.33 1.53
CA ASP A 60 -3.84 4.63 0.16
C ASP A 60 -2.32 4.47 0.03
N PRO A 61 -1.84 3.47 -0.72
CA PRO A 61 -0.43 3.40 -1.10
C PRO A 61 -0.01 4.63 -1.91
N TRP A 62 1.29 4.85 -2.03
CA TRP A 62 1.82 5.88 -2.92
C TRP A 62 1.22 5.77 -4.33
N LEU A 63 0.88 6.88 -4.96
CA LEU A 63 0.17 7.01 -6.25
C LEU A 63 -1.24 6.39 -6.30
N HIS A 64 -1.87 6.16 -5.15
CA HIS A 64 -3.22 5.61 -5.09
C HIS A 64 -4.12 6.50 -4.21
N GLY A 65 -5.42 6.50 -4.51
CA GLY A 65 -6.41 7.26 -3.75
C GLY A 65 -6.04 8.73 -3.61
N ASP A 66 -6.03 9.25 -2.38
CA ASP A 66 -5.71 10.66 -2.10
C ASP A 66 -4.20 11.00 -2.26
N ARG A 67 -3.35 9.99 -2.52
CA ARG A 67 -1.92 10.17 -2.85
C ARG A 67 -1.64 10.07 -4.35
N PHE A 68 -2.70 10.07 -5.18
CA PHE A 68 -2.55 9.99 -6.62
C PHE A 68 -1.89 11.25 -7.18
N ASP A 69 -0.88 11.08 -8.01
CA ASP A 69 -0.24 12.15 -8.77
C ASP A 69 -0.37 11.84 -10.27
N GLU A 70 -1.27 12.59 -10.90
CA GLU A 70 -1.58 12.41 -12.32
C GLU A 70 -0.36 12.62 -13.23
N ARG A 71 0.58 13.50 -12.83
CA ARG A 71 1.79 13.79 -13.62
C ARG A 71 2.67 12.55 -13.72
N ILE A 72 2.90 11.88 -12.57
CA ILE A 72 3.72 10.66 -12.52
C ILE A 72 3.01 9.54 -13.27
N PHE A 73 1.71 9.39 -13.05
CA PHE A 73 0.92 8.35 -13.68
C PHE A 73 0.92 8.50 -15.21
N ARG A 74 0.65 9.69 -15.73
CA ARG A 74 0.65 9.97 -17.17
C ARG A 74 2.03 9.82 -17.81
N ALA A 75 3.08 10.11 -17.08
CA ALA A 75 4.45 9.94 -17.58
C ALA A 75 4.85 8.45 -17.68
N ALA A 76 4.27 7.59 -16.83
CA ALA A 76 4.61 6.17 -16.78
C ALA A 76 3.65 5.28 -17.58
N GLU A 77 2.45 5.75 -17.90
CA GLU A 77 1.40 4.95 -18.55
C GLU A 77 0.86 5.63 -19.83
N PRO A 78 1.48 5.38 -21.00
CA PRO A 78 1.10 6.02 -22.25
C PRO A 78 -0.34 5.72 -22.70
N GLU A 79 -0.91 4.57 -22.33
CA GLU A 79 -2.28 4.16 -22.67
C GLU A 79 -3.35 5.09 -22.09
N PHE A 80 -3.03 5.80 -21.02
CA PHE A 80 -3.89 6.81 -20.40
C PHE A 80 -3.61 8.23 -20.90
N GLY A 81 -3.00 8.36 -22.08
CA GLY A 81 -2.69 9.65 -22.69
C GLY A 81 -1.41 10.28 -22.14
N GLY A 82 -0.62 9.53 -21.41
CA GLY A 82 0.73 9.92 -21.00
C GLY A 82 1.66 9.98 -22.21
N ILE A 83 2.49 11.01 -22.22
CA ILE A 83 3.66 11.01 -23.09
C ILE A 83 4.68 10.12 -22.38
N TYR A 84 5.05 9.02 -23.01
CA TYR A 84 6.20 8.23 -22.60
C TYR A 84 7.41 8.71 -23.42
N PRO A 85 8.05 9.82 -23.02
CA PRO A 85 9.29 10.16 -23.68
C PRO A 85 10.31 9.13 -23.24
N PRO A 86 11.05 8.51 -24.15
CA PRO A 86 12.16 7.63 -23.79
C PRO A 86 13.16 8.28 -22.80
N GLU A 87 13.13 9.60 -22.75
CA GLU A 87 14.00 10.41 -21.90
C GLU A 87 13.58 10.46 -20.42
N THR A 88 12.32 10.16 -20.07
CA THR A 88 11.89 10.20 -18.64
C THR A 88 12.30 8.97 -17.86
N GLY A 89 12.53 7.83 -18.54
CA GLY A 89 12.85 6.56 -17.89
C GLY A 89 11.79 6.05 -16.90
N LEU A 90 10.61 6.66 -16.92
CA LEU A 90 9.49 6.23 -16.09
C LEU A 90 8.78 5.07 -16.78
N ASP A 91 9.06 3.87 -16.32
CA ASP A 91 8.39 2.64 -16.74
C ASP A 91 7.29 2.27 -15.75
N ILE A 92 6.12 1.88 -16.25
CA ILE A 92 4.97 1.51 -15.41
C ILE A 92 5.28 0.31 -14.51
N GLY A 93 6.09 -0.63 -14.99
CA GLY A 93 6.54 -1.76 -14.19
C GLY A 93 7.39 -1.30 -13.01
N TYR A 94 8.27 -0.34 -13.22
CA TYR A 94 9.08 0.24 -12.16
C TYR A 94 8.23 1.06 -11.18
N VAL A 95 7.27 1.84 -11.66
CA VAL A 95 6.31 2.55 -10.80
C VAL A 95 5.54 1.56 -9.93
N PHE A 96 5.02 0.49 -10.51
CA PHE A 96 4.32 -0.57 -9.80
C PHE A 96 5.21 -1.21 -8.71
N TYR A 97 6.47 -1.51 -9.04
CA TYR A 97 7.47 -2.00 -8.10
C TYR A 97 7.69 -1.01 -6.94
N GLN A 98 7.86 0.28 -7.22
CA GLN A 98 8.04 1.32 -6.20
C GLN A 98 6.83 1.41 -5.26
N VAL A 99 5.62 1.32 -5.79
CA VAL A 99 4.38 1.31 -4.96
C VAL A 99 4.43 0.15 -3.97
N ILE A 100 4.73 -1.06 -4.45
CA ILE A 100 4.78 -2.26 -3.61
C ILE A 100 5.84 -2.13 -2.51
N HIS A 101 7.04 -1.67 -2.86
CA HIS A 101 8.13 -1.50 -1.89
C HIS A 101 7.84 -0.43 -0.83
N ARG A 102 7.24 0.69 -1.22
CA ARG A 102 6.86 1.76 -0.29
C ARG A 102 5.79 1.32 0.71
N CYS A 103 4.96 0.35 0.38
CA CYS A 103 3.98 -0.20 1.33
C CYS A 103 4.64 -0.77 2.60
N VAL A 104 5.90 -1.25 2.54
CA VAL A 104 6.62 -1.73 3.74
C VAL A 104 6.85 -0.58 4.73
N ALA A 105 7.34 0.56 4.24
CA ALA A 105 7.57 1.75 5.07
C ALA A 105 6.25 2.37 5.55
N ASP A 106 5.23 2.40 4.68
CA ASP A 106 3.90 2.87 5.06
C ASP A 106 3.32 2.04 6.21
N VAL A 107 3.33 0.70 6.10
CA VAL A 107 2.83 -0.19 7.16
C VAL A 107 3.65 -0.05 8.44
N GLN A 108 4.97 0.09 8.34
CA GLN A 108 5.81 0.34 9.52
C GLN A 108 5.43 1.65 10.23
N THR A 109 5.16 2.70 9.48
CA THR A 109 4.68 4.00 10.00
C THR A 109 3.31 3.85 10.68
N LEU A 110 2.40 3.11 10.05
CA LEU A 110 1.07 2.84 10.60
C LEU A 110 1.15 2.04 11.90
N ILE A 111 2.01 1.02 11.99
CA ILE A 111 2.23 0.27 13.24
C ILE A 111 2.70 1.20 14.35
N ALA A 112 3.68 2.06 14.08
CA ALA A 112 4.19 3.01 15.07
C ALA A 112 3.11 3.99 15.55
N TYR A 113 2.28 4.48 14.64
CA TYR A 113 1.16 5.37 14.97
C TYR A 113 0.12 4.69 15.85
N TYR A 114 -0.35 3.51 15.43
CA TYR A 114 -1.42 2.79 16.14
C TYR A 114 -0.94 2.13 17.45
N ALA A 115 0.37 2.09 17.72
CA ALA A 115 0.89 1.61 19.01
C ALA A 115 0.40 2.44 20.21
N SER A 116 -0.01 3.69 19.99
CA SER A 116 -0.59 4.56 21.03
C SER A 116 -2.12 4.49 21.12
N ASP A 117 -2.80 3.80 20.21
CA ASP A 117 -4.26 3.66 20.23
C ASP A 117 -4.66 2.50 21.16
N PRO A 118 -5.40 2.76 22.26
CA PRO A 118 -5.77 1.71 23.22
C PRO A 118 -6.70 0.64 22.64
N ARG A 119 -7.25 0.84 21.46
CA ARG A 119 -8.07 -0.13 20.75
C ARG A 119 -7.23 -1.19 20.05
N VAL A 120 -5.92 -0.95 19.85
CA VAL A 120 -5.04 -1.74 18.98
C VAL A 120 -3.96 -2.45 19.78
N ASP A 121 -3.73 -3.70 19.46
CA ASP A 121 -2.59 -4.47 19.93
C ASP A 121 -1.63 -4.72 18.75
N VAL A 122 -0.63 -3.85 18.62
CA VAL A 122 0.39 -3.92 17.56
C VAL A 122 1.38 -5.08 17.71
N THR A 123 1.29 -5.86 18.79
CA THR A 123 2.05 -7.12 18.91
C THR A 123 1.40 -8.27 18.13
N ARG A 124 0.17 -8.06 17.65
CA ARG A 124 -0.63 -9.02 16.87
C ARG A 124 -1.02 -8.41 15.52
N CYS A 125 -0.02 -8.24 14.65
CA CYS A 125 -0.20 -7.66 13.33
C CYS A 125 -0.42 -8.74 12.27
N GLY A 126 -1.34 -8.46 11.34
CA GLY A 126 -1.51 -9.19 10.10
C GLY A 126 -1.61 -8.25 8.90
N VAL A 127 -1.38 -8.77 7.71
CA VAL A 127 -1.50 -8.02 6.46
C VAL A 127 -2.29 -8.82 5.43
N THR A 128 -3.10 -8.14 4.65
CA THR A 128 -3.84 -8.70 3.53
C THR A 128 -3.95 -7.66 2.42
N GLY A 129 -4.17 -8.11 1.21
CA GLY A 129 -4.35 -7.22 0.08
C GLY A 129 -4.76 -7.97 -1.17
N HIS A 130 -5.25 -7.24 -2.16
CA HIS A 130 -5.77 -7.78 -3.41
C HIS A 130 -4.91 -7.36 -4.59
N SER A 131 -4.57 -8.29 -5.50
CA SER A 131 -3.78 -8.03 -6.72
C SER A 131 -2.44 -7.36 -6.36
N MET A 132 -2.19 -6.11 -6.72
CA MET A 132 -1.01 -5.35 -6.30
C MET A 132 -0.81 -5.41 -4.78
N GLY A 133 -1.88 -5.23 -4.01
CA GLY A 133 -1.83 -5.33 -2.54
C GLY A 133 -1.44 -6.72 -2.04
N ALA A 134 -1.70 -7.78 -2.81
CA ALA A 134 -1.22 -9.11 -2.46
C ALA A 134 0.32 -9.22 -2.60
N TYR A 135 0.91 -8.66 -3.66
CA TYR A 135 2.37 -8.57 -3.80
C TYR A 135 2.99 -7.77 -2.66
N ALA A 136 2.40 -6.60 -2.35
CA ALA A 136 2.84 -5.79 -1.22
C ALA A 136 2.71 -6.53 0.12
N SER A 137 1.65 -7.33 0.31
CA SER A 137 1.45 -8.13 1.53
C SER A 137 2.56 -9.17 1.73
N PHE A 138 3.04 -9.83 0.67
CA PHE A 138 4.19 -10.72 0.76
C PHE A 138 5.46 -9.98 1.19
N LEU A 139 5.73 -8.80 0.61
CA LEU A 139 6.89 -7.99 0.99
C LEU A 139 6.80 -7.47 2.41
N VAL A 140 5.65 -6.96 2.83
CA VAL A 140 5.41 -6.49 4.20
C VAL A 140 5.67 -7.63 5.18
N PHE A 141 5.11 -8.82 4.92
CA PHE A 141 5.31 -9.99 5.76
C PHE A 141 6.77 -10.43 5.85
N ALA A 142 7.50 -10.41 4.73
CA ALA A 142 8.90 -10.82 4.68
C ALA A 142 9.85 -9.82 5.36
N ASN A 143 9.51 -8.52 5.39
CA ASN A 143 10.40 -7.46 5.87
C ASN A 143 10.05 -6.95 7.27
N LEU A 144 8.83 -7.16 7.77
CA LEU A 144 8.40 -6.70 9.08
C LEU A 144 8.22 -7.89 10.04
N PRO A 145 9.19 -8.16 10.93
CA PRO A 145 9.19 -9.35 11.79
C PRO A 145 8.04 -9.39 12.80
N GLN A 146 7.36 -8.26 13.03
CA GLN A 146 6.17 -8.18 13.87
C GLN A 146 4.89 -8.69 13.19
N MET A 147 4.94 -8.98 11.87
CA MET A 147 3.81 -9.57 11.16
C MET A 147 3.66 -11.05 11.51
N LEU A 148 2.53 -11.42 12.09
CA LEU A 148 2.23 -12.80 12.47
C LEU A 148 1.54 -13.59 11.36
N ALA A 149 0.87 -12.91 10.44
CA ALA A 149 0.12 -13.53 9.36
C ALA A 149 0.07 -12.63 8.12
N ALA A 150 0.06 -13.26 6.95
CA ALA A 150 -0.28 -12.63 5.68
C ALA A 150 -1.33 -13.47 4.94
N VAL A 151 -2.34 -12.79 4.39
CA VAL A 151 -3.38 -13.41 3.56
C VAL A 151 -3.47 -12.67 2.23
N PRO A 152 -2.50 -12.85 1.34
CA PRO A 152 -2.49 -12.20 0.03
C PRO A 152 -3.55 -12.83 -0.89
N MET A 153 -4.35 -11.98 -1.54
CA MET A 153 -5.43 -12.41 -2.43
C MET A 153 -5.10 -12.06 -3.88
N MET A 154 -5.05 -13.06 -4.76
CA MET A 154 -4.74 -12.91 -6.19
C MET A 154 -3.33 -12.34 -6.47
N GLY A 155 -2.34 -12.81 -5.74
CA GLY A 155 -0.91 -12.52 -5.92
C GLY A 155 -0.08 -13.80 -5.89
N ILE A 156 1.19 -13.68 -6.25
CA ILE A 156 2.18 -14.74 -6.13
C ILE A 156 3.36 -14.28 -5.29
N PRO A 157 3.98 -15.16 -4.50
CA PRO A 157 5.10 -14.79 -3.64
C PRO A 157 6.43 -14.65 -4.39
N SER A 158 6.47 -15.08 -5.65
CA SER A 158 7.69 -15.05 -6.46
C SER A 158 7.77 -13.71 -7.20
N PHE A 159 8.72 -12.89 -6.76
CA PHE A 159 9.26 -11.77 -7.54
C PHE A 159 10.37 -12.34 -8.41
N ASP A 160 9.98 -13.15 -9.39
CA ASP A 160 10.91 -13.89 -10.23
C ASP A 160 11.62 -13.01 -11.28
N ARG A 161 12.23 -13.67 -12.26
CA ARG A 161 13.03 -13.06 -13.34
C ARG A 161 12.42 -11.80 -13.93
N ARG A 162 11.09 -11.71 -14.05
CA ARG A 162 10.44 -10.55 -14.68
C ARG A 162 10.65 -9.27 -13.86
N TRP A 163 10.65 -9.38 -12.53
CA TRP A 163 10.96 -8.23 -11.68
C TRP A 163 12.44 -7.89 -11.71
N GLN A 164 13.31 -8.90 -11.77
CA GLN A 164 14.72 -8.66 -11.95
C GLN A 164 14.98 -8.04 -13.33
N ASP A 165 14.33 -8.53 -14.38
CA ASP A 165 14.43 -7.96 -15.73
C ASP A 165 13.97 -6.48 -15.73
N ILE A 166 12.84 -6.15 -15.08
CA ILE A 166 12.37 -4.77 -14.91
C ILE A 166 13.40 -3.91 -14.18
N LEU A 167 14.02 -4.42 -13.12
CA LEU A 167 15.05 -3.70 -12.37
C LEU A 167 16.35 -3.54 -13.17
N ASP A 168 16.72 -4.56 -13.92
CA ASP A 168 17.92 -4.55 -14.76
C ASP A 168 17.74 -3.67 -16.02
N GLU A 169 16.51 -3.61 -16.55
CA GLU A 169 16.14 -2.71 -17.64
C GLU A 169 15.94 -1.27 -17.17
N CYS A 170 15.69 -1.06 -15.88
CA CYS A 170 15.52 0.25 -15.30
C CYS A 170 16.88 0.93 -15.15
N SER A 171 17.24 1.75 -16.12
CA SER A 171 18.53 2.44 -16.18
C SER A 171 18.70 3.58 -15.15
N TYR A 172 17.70 3.79 -14.27
CA TYR A 172 17.70 4.88 -13.30
C TYR A 172 17.95 4.39 -11.87
N SER A 173 18.91 4.98 -11.21
CA SER A 173 19.01 4.92 -9.75
C SER A 173 17.81 5.60 -9.08
N ASN A 174 17.54 5.29 -7.81
CA ASN A 174 16.47 5.96 -7.04
C ASN A 174 16.60 7.49 -7.04
N ALA A 175 17.82 8.02 -7.10
CA ALA A 175 18.06 9.46 -7.14
C ALA A 175 17.70 10.06 -8.51
N GLU A 176 18.08 9.39 -9.59
CA GLU A 176 17.74 9.80 -10.96
C GLU A 176 16.24 9.73 -11.18
N TRP A 177 15.59 8.70 -10.65
CA TRP A 177 14.15 8.55 -10.71
C TRP A 177 13.42 9.66 -9.96
N ALA A 178 13.86 10.01 -8.75
CA ALA A 178 13.34 11.15 -7.99
C ALA A 178 13.53 12.48 -8.73
N ALA A 179 14.69 12.67 -9.38
CA ALA A 179 14.97 13.85 -10.20
C ALA A 179 14.07 13.90 -11.44
N ALA A 180 13.81 12.77 -12.10
CA ALA A 180 12.91 12.68 -13.24
C ALA A 180 11.47 13.06 -12.85
N ILE A 181 10.98 12.56 -11.71
CA ILE A 181 9.67 12.96 -11.18
C ILE A 181 9.62 14.46 -10.88
N ALA A 182 10.64 15.00 -10.22
CA ALA A 182 10.69 16.42 -9.88
C ALA A 182 10.74 17.33 -11.13
N ALA A 183 11.20 16.82 -12.26
CA ALA A 183 11.27 17.54 -13.53
C ALA A 183 9.96 17.48 -14.34
N LEU A 184 8.95 16.72 -13.91
CA LEU A 184 7.66 16.68 -14.61
C LEU A 184 6.98 18.06 -14.52
N PRO A 185 6.35 18.54 -15.63
CA PRO A 185 5.61 19.80 -15.60
C PRO A 185 4.45 19.76 -14.61
N GLU A 186 4.10 20.92 -14.04
CA GLU A 186 2.95 21.10 -13.16
C GLU A 186 1.60 20.88 -13.85
#